data_6a664f0b9749ba376796f02e8b105b26
#
_entry.id   6a664f0b9749ba376796f02e8b105b26
#
_cell.length_a   1.000
_cell.length_b   1.000
_cell.length_c   1.000
_cell.angle_alpha   90.00
_cell.angle_beta   90.00
_cell.angle_gamma   90.00
#
_symmetry.space_group_name_H-M   'P 1'
#
loop_
_entity.id
_entity.type
_entity.pdbx_description
1 polymer ?
#
loop_
_entity_poly.entity_id
_entity_poly.type
_entity_poly.pdbx_seq_one_letter_code
_entity_poly.pdbx_strand_id
1 'polypeptide(L)'
;YNTFHTGKWHSSYEALNRCFKEGKAIFFGGMWDHWNVPLYDYHADMNYGKRRPVIHNQAKSNKVEYDIGEYMYSGKHSVDIFTHEAVEYIQQQKDKNQPFFLSVAYMSPHDPRSMPDEYMQLYDQSQIQLPPNFMEKHPFDNGELEIRDEILAAIPRRPDEIKKHIREYYAMISHVDKRVGNIIQTLKDNGLYENTIIIFAGDNGLAVGQHGLMGKQNVYEHSVGVPLMIKAAAQHTGKKTADLCYLIDVFPTLCDMLQLPVPQSVDGISLLSSLDGKEPVRDYLYYSYMAVSYTHLTLPTSD
;
A
#
# COMPACT_ATOMS: atom_id res chain seq x y z
N TYR A 1 -3.66 23.18 -7.39
CA TYR A 1 -3.37 22.31 -6.24
C TYR A 1 -1.87 22.26 -5.97
N ASN A 2 -1.49 22.31 -4.68
CA ASN A 2 -0.19 21.85 -4.24
C ASN A 2 -0.23 20.34 -4.13
N THR A 3 0.73 19.62 -4.71
CA THR A 3 0.73 18.17 -4.74
C THR A 3 1.98 17.63 -4.08
N PHE A 4 1.83 16.73 -3.10
CA PHE A 4 2.91 16.20 -2.29
C PHE A 4 2.80 14.68 -2.17
N HIS A 5 3.92 13.98 -2.26
CA HIS A 5 4.01 12.55 -2.06
C HIS A 5 5.02 12.18 -0.98
N THR A 6 4.69 11.19 -0.17
CA THR A 6 5.62 10.51 0.73
C THR A 6 5.34 9.01 0.74
N GLY A 7 6.40 8.23 0.88
CA GLY A 7 6.28 6.78 0.93
C GLY A 7 6.70 6.05 -0.33
N LYS A 8 6.17 4.85 -0.51
CA LYS A 8 6.50 3.97 -1.62
C LYS A 8 6.00 4.52 -2.96
N TRP A 9 6.89 4.55 -3.95
CA TRP A 9 6.55 4.81 -5.33
C TRP A 9 7.09 3.69 -6.22
N HIS A 10 6.21 2.85 -6.74
CA HIS A 10 6.57 1.67 -7.53
C HIS A 10 6.21 1.86 -9.01
N SER A 11 6.50 3.06 -9.52
CA SER A 11 6.35 3.43 -10.93
C SER A 11 7.56 4.22 -11.39
N SER A 12 7.54 4.78 -12.60
CA SER A 12 8.67 5.55 -13.12
C SER A 12 8.83 6.92 -12.44
N TYR A 13 10.03 7.49 -12.53
CA TYR A 13 10.33 8.83 -12.03
C TYR A 13 9.52 9.90 -12.78
N GLU A 14 9.32 9.70 -14.08
CA GLU A 14 8.52 10.60 -14.92
C GLU A 14 7.06 10.62 -14.47
N ALA A 15 6.52 9.47 -14.05
CA ALA A 15 5.17 9.39 -13.52
C ALA A 15 5.04 10.16 -12.20
N LEU A 16 6.02 10.06 -11.30
CA LEU A 16 6.06 10.85 -10.07
C LEU A 16 6.05 12.35 -10.37
N ASN A 17 6.96 12.79 -11.24
CA ASN A 17 7.13 14.20 -11.56
C ASN A 17 5.95 14.81 -12.33
N ARG A 18 5.16 13.98 -13.03
CA ARG A 18 3.89 14.43 -13.63
C ARG A 18 2.78 14.62 -12.62
N CYS A 19 2.76 13.82 -11.54
CA CYS A 19 1.70 13.83 -10.53
C CYS A 19 1.96 14.83 -9.41
N PHE A 20 3.24 15.02 -9.03
CA PHE A 20 3.60 15.76 -7.84
C PHE A 20 4.59 16.89 -8.14
N LYS A 21 4.49 17.94 -7.34
CA LYS A 21 5.40 19.09 -7.36
C LYS A 21 6.39 19.09 -6.21
N GLU A 22 6.05 18.35 -5.16
CA GLU A 22 6.83 18.23 -3.94
C GLU A 22 6.74 16.81 -3.41
N GLY A 23 7.72 16.38 -2.64
CA GLY A 23 7.69 15.11 -1.95
C GLY A 23 8.92 14.93 -1.07
N LYS A 24 8.77 14.14 -0.01
CA LYS A 24 9.85 13.78 0.90
C LYS A 24 9.74 12.33 1.32
N ALA A 25 10.87 11.76 1.70
CA ALA A 25 10.97 10.37 2.12
C ALA A 25 10.31 9.41 1.11
N ILE A 26 10.67 9.53 -0.17
CA ILE A 26 10.15 8.70 -1.25
C ILE A 26 11.01 7.44 -1.35
N PHE A 27 10.39 6.27 -1.33
CA PHE A 27 11.04 4.99 -1.55
C PHE A 27 10.71 4.47 -2.95
N PHE A 28 11.71 4.40 -3.82
CA PHE A 28 11.60 3.81 -5.15
C PHE A 28 11.91 2.31 -5.11
N GLY A 29 10.89 1.49 -4.92
CA GLY A 29 11.05 0.05 -4.88
C GLY A 29 9.80 -0.70 -4.49
N GLY A 30 9.84 -2.04 -4.62
CA GLY A 30 8.74 -2.92 -4.25
C GLY A 30 8.68 -3.19 -2.76
N MET A 31 9.83 -3.50 -2.14
CA MET A 31 9.97 -3.82 -0.71
C MET A 31 11.38 -3.55 -0.22
N TRP A 32 11.52 -3.35 1.06
CA TRP A 32 12.80 -3.14 1.75
C TRP A 32 12.64 -3.39 3.25
N ASP A 33 13.77 -3.42 3.99
CA ASP A 33 13.76 -3.40 5.44
C ASP A 33 13.12 -2.10 5.96
N HIS A 34 12.03 -2.21 6.70
CA HIS A 34 11.25 -1.07 7.22
C HIS A 34 12.04 -0.15 8.17
N TRP A 35 13.13 -0.64 8.77
CA TRP A 35 13.97 0.13 9.70
C TRP A 35 15.16 0.81 9.02
N ASN A 36 15.41 0.50 7.76
CA ASN A 36 16.56 0.97 7.01
C ASN A 36 16.19 1.31 5.55
N VAL A 37 15.05 1.97 5.35
CA VAL A 37 14.56 2.29 4.01
C VAL A 37 15.44 3.35 3.35
N PRO A 38 15.95 3.11 2.13
CA PRO A 38 16.64 4.12 1.34
C PRO A 38 15.64 5.13 0.77
N LEU A 39 15.88 6.39 1.00
CA LEU A 39 14.92 7.46 0.73
C LEU A 39 15.50 8.51 -0.21
N TYR A 40 14.62 9.18 -0.93
CA TYR A 40 14.86 10.33 -1.75
C TYR A 40 13.86 11.45 -1.42
N ASP A 41 14.26 12.68 -1.61
CA ASP A 41 13.31 13.77 -1.73
C ASP A 41 12.94 13.98 -3.21
N TYR A 42 11.90 14.77 -3.45
CA TYR A 42 11.46 15.09 -4.82
C TYR A 42 12.51 15.92 -5.56
N HIS A 43 12.84 15.51 -6.78
CA HIS A 43 13.74 16.21 -7.68
C HIS A 43 13.02 16.62 -8.96
N ALA A 44 12.89 17.92 -9.19
CA ALA A 44 12.24 18.43 -10.40
C ALA A 44 13.00 18.07 -11.70
N ASP A 45 14.31 17.84 -11.61
CA ASP A 45 15.18 17.40 -12.68
C ASP A 45 15.25 15.87 -12.85
N MET A 46 14.46 15.14 -12.07
CA MET A 46 14.41 13.67 -12.04
C MET A 46 15.76 12.98 -11.74
N ASN A 47 16.68 13.67 -11.08
CA ASN A 47 17.99 13.11 -10.76
C ASN A 47 17.94 12.25 -9.49
N TYR A 48 17.44 11.02 -9.63
CA TYR A 48 17.37 10.03 -8.56
C TYR A 48 18.53 9.02 -8.59
N GLY A 49 19.63 9.38 -9.24
CA GLY A 49 20.82 8.52 -9.37
C GLY A 49 21.76 8.52 -8.17
N LYS A 50 21.48 9.32 -7.14
CA LYS A 50 22.34 9.40 -5.95
C LYS A 50 22.39 8.08 -5.20
N ARG A 51 23.62 7.75 -4.77
CA ARG A 51 23.89 6.56 -3.97
C ARG A 51 24.66 6.95 -2.72
N ARG A 52 24.36 6.25 -1.66
CA ARG A 52 24.93 6.45 -0.35
C ARG A 52 26.11 5.49 -0.13
N PRO A 53 27.28 5.96 0.38
CA PRO A 53 28.38 5.09 0.75
C PRO A 53 28.01 4.26 1.99
N VAL A 54 28.27 2.96 1.95
CA VAL A 54 28.02 2.02 3.04
C VAL A 54 29.18 1.04 3.20
N ILE A 55 29.34 0.48 4.39
CA ILE A 55 30.20 -0.67 4.65
C ILE A 55 29.29 -1.78 5.18
N HIS A 56 28.95 -2.76 4.33
CA HIS A 56 27.97 -3.80 4.67
C HIS A 56 28.43 -4.76 5.79
N ASN A 57 29.70 -4.95 5.98
CA ASN A 57 30.22 -5.81 7.02
C ASN A 57 31.43 -5.17 7.70
N GLN A 58 31.17 -4.25 8.60
CA GLN A 58 32.19 -3.47 9.31
C GLN A 58 33.15 -4.34 10.14
N ALA A 59 32.70 -5.50 10.60
CA ALA A 59 33.53 -6.42 11.38
C ALA A 59 34.53 -7.20 10.51
N LYS A 60 34.32 -7.24 9.19
CA LYS A 60 35.13 -8.06 8.26
C LYS A 60 35.74 -7.28 7.11
N SER A 61 35.29 -6.06 6.85
CA SER A 61 35.73 -5.27 5.69
C SER A 61 35.65 -3.78 5.98
N ASN A 62 36.59 -3.04 5.40
CA ASN A 62 36.55 -1.58 5.31
C ASN A 62 36.21 -1.11 3.87
N LYS A 63 35.77 -2.03 3.01
CA LYS A 63 35.40 -1.71 1.63
C LYS A 63 34.12 -0.88 1.62
N VAL A 64 34.21 0.33 1.06
CA VAL A 64 33.07 1.18 0.81
C VAL A 64 32.35 0.69 -0.45
N GLU A 65 31.08 0.45 -0.35
CA GLU A 65 30.16 0.16 -1.43
C GLU A 65 29.11 1.27 -1.54
N TYR A 66 28.27 1.26 -2.55
CA TYR A 66 27.29 2.32 -2.73
C TYR A 66 25.90 1.73 -2.90
N ASP A 67 25.02 1.99 -1.92
CA ASP A 67 23.62 1.63 -1.96
C ASP A 67 22.76 2.72 -2.58
N ILE A 68 21.59 2.32 -3.08
CA ILE A 68 20.57 3.24 -3.57
C ILE A 68 20.09 4.17 -2.43
N GLY A 69 19.64 5.35 -2.80
CA GLY A 69 19.07 6.34 -1.86
C GLY A 69 20.00 7.49 -1.53
N GLU A 70 19.41 8.65 -1.27
CA GLU A 70 20.14 9.84 -0.83
C GLU A 70 20.41 9.79 0.67
N TYR A 71 19.44 9.29 1.44
CA TYR A 71 19.54 9.20 2.90
C TYR A 71 18.73 8.03 3.44
N MET A 72 18.83 7.83 4.74
CA MET A 72 18.12 6.81 5.51
C MET A 72 18.02 7.29 6.97
N TYR A 73 16.89 7.01 7.58
CA TYR A 73 16.73 7.17 9.03
C TYR A 73 16.88 5.82 9.72
N SER A 74 18.13 5.38 9.93
CA SER A 74 18.41 4.09 10.59
C SER A 74 17.73 3.98 11.95
N GLY A 75 17.03 2.88 12.18
CA GLY A 75 16.30 2.63 13.42
C GLY A 75 14.97 3.38 13.55
N LYS A 76 14.53 4.10 12.52
CA LYS A 76 13.16 4.62 12.42
C LYS A 76 12.37 3.78 11.44
N HIS A 77 11.18 3.36 11.84
CA HIS A 77 10.32 2.54 11.00
C HIS A 77 9.69 3.36 9.86
N SER A 78 9.59 2.79 8.67
CA SER A 78 9.06 3.45 7.46
C SER A 78 7.68 4.09 7.67
N VAL A 79 6.79 3.43 8.39
CA VAL A 79 5.45 3.95 8.72
C VAL A 79 5.55 5.25 9.52
N ASP A 80 6.49 5.35 10.47
CA ASP A 80 6.69 6.56 11.27
C ASP A 80 7.28 7.70 10.43
N ILE A 81 8.23 7.37 9.55
CA ILE A 81 8.88 8.35 8.66
C ILE A 81 7.84 8.97 7.72
N PHE A 82 7.07 8.16 7.01
CA PHE A 82 6.09 8.64 6.04
C PHE A 82 4.96 9.44 6.72
N THR A 83 4.55 9.00 7.91
CA THR A 83 3.56 9.73 8.72
C THR A 83 4.09 11.09 9.16
N HIS A 84 5.36 11.16 9.59
CA HIS A 84 5.99 12.42 9.97
C HIS A 84 5.99 13.42 8.83
N GLU A 85 6.40 13.04 7.64
CA GLU A 85 6.42 13.92 6.47
C GLU A 85 5.00 14.38 6.06
N ALA A 86 4.01 13.49 6.18
CA ALA A 86 2.62 13.83 5.93
C ALA A 86 2.08 14.85 6.95
N VAL A 87 2.38 14.66 8.24
CA VAL A 87 1.99 15.57 9.32
C VAL A 87 2.63 16.95 9.13
N GLU A 88 3.95 16.99 8.88
CA GLU A 88 4.68 18.23 8.62
C GLU A 88 4.09 19.00 7.40
N TYR A 89 3.77 18.27 6.33
CA TYR A 89 3.15 18.87 5.16
C TYR A 89 1.78 19.46 5.47
N ILE A 90 0.91 18.74 6.20
CA ILE A 90 -0.43 19.20 6.59
C ILE A 90 -0.34 20.49 7.46
N GLN A 91 0.56 20.51 8.43
CA GLN A 91 0.76 21.68 9.30
C GLN A 91 1.13 22.93 8.49
N GLN A 92 1.92 22.76 7.42
CA GLN A 92 2.30 23.85 6.52
C GLN A 92 1.14 24.35 5.62
N GLN A 93 0.01 23.61 5.52
CA GLN A 93 -1.14 24.04 4.72
C GLN A 93 -2.15 24.90 5.50
N LYS A 94 -2.06 24.98 6.83
CA LYS A 94 -3.04 25.64 7.70
C LYS A 94 -3.43 27.07 7.26
N ASP A 95 -2.44 27.86 6.85
CA ASP A 95 -2.63 29.27 6.50
C ASP A 95 -2.58 29.51 4.97
N LYS A 96 -2.59 28.45 4.17
CA LYS A 96 -2.56 28.54 2.71
C LYS A 96 -3.96 28.53 2.13
N ASN A 97 -4.27 29.51 1.31
CA ASN A 97 -5.55 29.58 0.58
C ASN A 97 -5.60 28.66 -0.65
N GLN A 98 -4.57 27.86 -0.88
CA GLN A 98 -4.48 26.98 -2.04
C GLN A 98 -4.80 25.53 -1.64
N PRO A 99 -5.72 24.85 -2.35
CA PRO A 99 -6.01 23.46 -2.07
C PRO A 99 -4.79 22.57 -2.33
N PHE A 100 -4.70 21.47 -1.59
CA PHE A 100 -3.59 20.50 -1.70
C PHE A 100 -4.10 19.10 -2.07
N PHE A 101 -3.20 18.29 -2.60
CA PHE A 101 -3.33 16.85 -2.75
C PHE A 101 -2.13 16.18 -2.09
N LEU A 102 -2.40 15.36 -1.09
CA LEU A 102 -1.40 14.60 -0.34
C LEU A 102 -1.57 13.11 -0.63
N SER A 103 -0.51 12.46 -1.09
CA SER A 103 -0.42 11.01 -1.23
C SER A 103 0.53 10.44 -0.19
N VAL A 104 0.06 9.49 0.62
CA VAL A 104 0.86 8.76 1.60
C VAL A 104 0.79 7.27 1.27
N ALA A 105 1.88 6.70 0.79
CA ALA A 105 1.95 5.31 0.37
C ALA A 105 2.80 4.48 1.34
N TYR A 106 2.15 3.81 2.27
CA TYR A 106 2.83 2.93 3.22
C TYR A 106 3.34 1.66 2.54
N MET A 107 4.53 1.21 2.96
CA MET A 107 5.05 -0.11 2.59
C MET A 107 4.35 -1.20 3.41
N SER A 108 4.07 -0.95 4.69
CA SER A 108 3.34 -1.87 5.55
C SER A 108 1.87 -1.99 5.10
N PRO A 109 1.29 -3.19 5.21
CA PRO A 109 1.78 -4.41 5.86
C PRO A 109 2.54 -5.38 4.94
N HIS A 110 3.17 -4.92 3.85
CA HIS A 110 4.07 -5.75 3.03
C HIS A 110 5.26 -6.25 3.88
N ASP A 111 5.72 -7.47 3.64
CA ASP A 111 6.92 -8.00 4.28
C ASP A 111 8.20 -7.22 3.88
N PRO A 112 9.29 -7.31 4.67
CA PRO A 112 9.46 -8.15 5.86
C PRO A 112 8.55 -7.73 7.01
N ARG A 113 7.98 -8.73 7.73
CA ARG A 113 7.06 -8.45 8.84
C ARG A 113 7.81 -7.94 10.06
N SER A 114 7.98 -6.65 10.12
CA SER A 114 8.63 -5.96 11.24
C SER A 114 7.82 -4.75 11.68
N MET A 115 7.79 -4.49 12.97
CA MET A 115 7.06 -3.41 13.60
C MET A 115 7.66 -3.14 14.98
N PRO A 116 7.36 -1.99 15.62
CA PRO A 116 7.70 -1.77 17.02
C PRO A 116 7.03 -2.83 17.93
N ASP A 117 7.76 -3.26 18.95
CA ASP A 117 7.34 -4.34 19.87
C ASP A 117 5.99 -4.07 20.54
N GLU A 118 5.65 -2.82 20.80
CA GLU A 118 4.38 -2.43 21.40
C GLU A 118 3.16 -2.93 20.59
N TYR A 119 3.26 -3.02 19.25
CA TYR A 119 2.17 -3.54 18.42
C TYR A 119 2.12 -5.07 18.42
N MET A 120 3.27 -5.74 18.54
CA MET A 120 3.30 -7.20 18.72
C MET A 120 2.66 -7.64 20.03
N GLN A 121 2.79 -6.83 21.08
CA GLN A 121 2.21 -7.11 22.41
C GLN A 121 0.68 -6.98 22.43
N LEU A 122 0.06 -6.34 21.43
CA LEU A 122 -1.41 -6.25 21.33
C LEU A 122 -2.06 -7.62 21.05
N TYR A 123 -1.31 -8.58 20.54
CA TYR A 123 -1.84 -9.84 20.07
C TYR A 123 -1.17 -11.03 20.76
N ASP A 124 -1.98 -11.84 21.46
CA ASP A 124 -1.55 -13.14 21.97
C ASP A 124 -1.67 -14.18 20.86
N GLN A 125 -0.58 -14.83 20.48
CA GLN A 125 -0.56 -15.85 19.44
C GLN A 125 -1.49 -17.04 19.74
N SER A 126 -1.72 -17.35 21.02
CA SER A 126 -2.62 -18.43 21.44
C SER A 126 -4.08 -18.15 21.07
N GLN A 127 -4.45 -16.88 20.96
CA GLN A 127 -5.80 -16.43 20.59
C GLN A 127 -6.00 -16.27 19.08
N ILE A 128 -4.90 -16.29 18.30
CA ILE A 128 -5.00 -16.20 16.83
C ILE A 128 -5.64 -17.47 16.28
N GLN A 129 -6.69 -17.26 15.51
CA GLN A 129 -7.37 -18.34 14.82
C GLN A 129 -6.86 -18.47 13.37
N LEU A 130 -6.81 -19.69 12.89
CA LEU A 130 -6.55 -19.94 11.48
C LEU A 130 -7.75 -19.49 10.64
N PRO A 131 -7.53 -19.03 9.40
CA PRO A 131 -8.63 -18.75 8.49
C PRO A 131 -9.51 -19.99 8.29
N PRO A 132 -10.84 -19.84 8.12
CA PRO A 132 -11.72 -20.99 7.89
C PRO A 132 -11.36 -21.85 6.67
N ASN A 133 -10.70 -21.23 5.70
CA ASN A 133 -10.20 -21.85 4.46
C ASN A 133 -8.70 -22.16 4.52
N PHE A 134 -8.14 -22.28 5.74
CA PHE A 134 -6.76 -22.74 5.91
C PHE A 134 -6.55 -24.13 5.29
N MET A 135 -5.45 -24.30 4.58
CA MET A 135 -5.00 -25.57 4.05
C MET A 135 -3.49 -25.73 4.26
N GLU A 136 -3.03 -26.95 4.47
CA GLU A 136 -1.60 -27.23 4.56
C GLU A 136 -0.88 -27.09 3.21
N LYS A 137 -1.60 -27.38 2.12
CA LYS A 137 -1.11 -27.24 0.74
C LYS A 137 -2.22 -26.75 -0.16
N HIS A 138 -1.86 -25.95 -1.14
CA HIS A 138 -2.77 -25.60 -2.23
C HIS A 138 -3.09 -26.87 -3.06
N PRO A 139 -4.36 -27.06 -3.48
CA PRO A 139 -4.79 -28.33 -4.09
C PRO A 139 -4.26 -28.58 -5.51
N PHE A 140 -3.72 -27.57 -6.16
CA PHE A 140 -3.12 -27.66 -7.49
C PHE A 140 -1.98 -26.67 -7.64
N ASP A 141 -1.10 -26.92 -8.61
CA ASP A 141 -0.06 -25.97 -8.98
C ASP A 141 -0.65 -24.90 -9.90
N ASN A 142 -0.58 -23.66 -9.45
CA ASN A 142 -1.01 -22.48 -10.21
C ASN A 142 0.16 -21.80 -10.96
N GLY A 143 1.34 -22.40 -10.96
CA GLY A 143 2.57 -21.85 -11.54
C GLY A 143 3.34 -20.87 -10.66
N GLU A 144 2.84 -20.58 -9.45
CA GLU A 144 3.39 -19.55 -8.55
C GLU A 144 3.74 -20.09 -7.14
N LEU A 145 3.75 -21.40 -6.93
CA LEU A 145 3.96 -21.99 -5.59
C LEU A 145 5.42 -21.89 -5.11
N GLU A 146 6.36 -21.64 -5.98
CA GLU A 146 7.79 -21.53 -5.67
C GLU A 146 8.31 -20.09 -5.66
N ILE A 147 7.43 -19.09 -5.87
CA ILE A 147 7.83 -17.70 -5.83
C ILE A 147 8.16 -17.26 -4.40
N ARG A 148 8.88 -16.15 -4.30
CA ARG A 148 9.35 -15.60 -3.02
C ARG A 148 8.24 -15.50 -1.97
N ASP A 149 7.05 -15.01 -2.32
CA ASP A 149 5.97 -14.78 -1.37
C ASP A 149 5.45 -16.10 -0.78
N GLU A 150 5.42 -17.15 -1.58
CA GLU A 150 4.97 -18.47 -1.12
C GLU A 150 6.00 -19.19 -0.24
N ILE A 151 7.31 -18.98 -0.48
CA ILE A 151 8.37 -19.62 0.31
C ILE A 151 8.67 -18.90 1.64
N LEU A 152 7.92 -17.86 2.00
CA LEU A 152 8.00 -17.21 3.31
C LEU A 152 7.55 -18.10 4.47
N ALA A 153 6.82 -19.17 4.20
CA ALA A 153 6.51 -20.23 5.15
C ALA A 153 6.71 -21.61 4.51
N ALA A 154 7.03 -22.62 5.31
CA ALA A 154 7.24 -23.98 4.83
C ALA A 154 5.98 -24.56 4.17
N ILE A 155 6.17 -25.45 3.18
CA ILE A 155 5.13 -26.29 2.61
C ILE A 155 5.43 -27.75 3.02
N PRO A 156 4.50 -28.46 3.68
CA PRO A 156 3.14 -28.06 4.07
C PRO A 156 3.12 -26.95 5.13
N ARG A 157 2.08 -26.09 5.06
CA ARG A 157 1.87 -24.98 6.02
C ARG A 157 1.59 -25.55 7.41
N ARG A 158 2.31 -25.07 8.41
CA ARG A 158 2.11 -25.49 9.80
C ARG A 158 1.22 -24.50 10.55
N PRO A 159 0.19 -24.95 11.26
CA PRO A 159 -0.75 -24.09 11.98
C PRO A 159 -0.09 -23.03 12.86
N ASP A 160 0.91 -23.41 13.66
CA ASP A 160 1.57 -22.47 14.58
C ASP A 160 2.41 -21.41 13.86
N GLU A 161 3.04 -21.78 12.75
CA GLU A 161 3.80 -20.88 11.91
C GLU A 161 2.85 -19.85 11.24
N ILE A 162 1.72 -20.33 10.72
CA ILE A 162 0.70 -19.44 10.12
C ILE A 162 0.09 -18.51 11.17
N LYS A 163 -0.22 -18.97 12.37
CA LYS A 163 -0.68 -18.10 13.46
C LYS A 163 0.33 -17.03 13.80
N LYS A 164 1.62 -17.34 13.81
CA LYS A 164 2.69 -16.36 13.99
C LYS A 164 2.65 -15.30 12.88
N HIS A 165 2.56 -15.71 11.63
CA HIS A 165 2.47 -14.78 10.49
C HIS A 165 1.23 -13.90 10.53
N ILE A 166 0.07 -14.43 10.92
CA ILE A 166 -1.16 -13.65 11.11
C ILE A 166 -0.98 -12.61 12.23
N ARG A 167 -0.40 -13.01 13.36
CA ARG A 167 -0.09 -12.12 14.46
C ARG A 167 0.77 -10.94 14.04
N GLU A 168 1.86 -11.23 13.34
CA GLU A 168 2.78 -10.21 12.81
C GLU A 168 2.07 -9.26 11.84
N TYR A 169 1.23 -9.81 10.95
CA TYR A 169 0.46 -9.04 9.99
C TYR A 169 -0.54 -8.09 10.69
N TYR A 170 -1.26 -8.57 11.71
CA TYR A 170 -2.16 -7.74 12.50
C TYR A 170 -1.42 -6.63 13.25
N ALA A 171 -0.27 -6.93 13.79
CA ALA A 171 0.57 -5.94 14.47
C ALA A 171 1.03 -4.82 13.52
N MET A 172 1.44 -5.16 12.29
CA MET A 172 1.79 -4.17 11.27
C MET A 172 0.58 -3.30 10.89
N ILE A 173 -0.61 -3.90 10.72
CA ILE A 173 -1.84 -3.16 10.43
C ILE A 173 -2.16 -2.18 11.57
N SER A 174 -2.05 -2.62 12.83
CA SER A 174 -2.29 -1.75 13.98
C SER A 174 -1.31 -0.57 14.06
N HIS A 175 -0.06 -0.78 13.64
CA HIS A 175 0.91 0.32 13.52
C HIS A 175 0.47 1.33 12.45
N VAL A 176 0.09 0.87 11.27
CA VAL A 176 -0.42 1.75 10.19
C VAL A 176 -1.67 2.50 10.66
N ASP A 177 -2.64 1.79 11.26
CA ASP A 177 -3.89 2.39 11.74
C ASP A 177 -3.64 3.52 12.74
N LYS A 178 -2.75 3.29 13.71
CA LYS A 178 -2.35 4.32 14.67
C LYS A 178 -1.77 5.56 13.99
N ARG A 179 -0.96 5.38 12.96
CA ARG A 179 -0.32 6.49 12.25
C ARG A 179 -1.26 7.21 11.28
N VAL A 180 -2.19 6.50 10.65
CA VAL A 180 -3.31 7.12 9.92
C VAL A 180 -4.16 7.97 10.88
N GLY A 181 -4.41 7.47 12.09
CA GLY A 181 -5.06 8.25 13.15
C GLY A 181 -4.36 9.57 13.46
N ASN A 182 -3.01 9.58 13.47
CA ASN A 182 -2.24 10.80 13.69
C ASN A 182 -2.43 11.82 12.54
N ILE A 183 -2.44 11.36 11.29
CA ILE A 183 -2.71 12.22 10.12
C ILE A 183 -4.10 12.85 10.22
N ILE A 184 -5.12 12.03 10.53
CA ILE A 184 -6.50 12.50 10.69
C ILE A 184 -6.60 13.52 11.84
N GLN A 185 -5.93 13.26 12.98
CA GLN A 185 -5.91 14.18 14.09
C GLN A 185 -5.23 15.51 13.72
N THR A 186 -4.13 15.46 12.98
CA THR A 186 -3.46 16.68 12.48
C THR A 186 -4.36 17.52 11.58
N LEU A 187 -5.13 16.88 10.69
CA LEU A 187 -6.14 17.61 9.88
C LEU A 187 -7.18 18.30 10.76
N LYS A 188 -7.65 17.64 11.83
CA LYS A 188 -8.62 18.21 12.78
C LYS A 188 -8.03 19.40 13.55
N ASP A 189 -6.83 19.24 14.09
CA ASP A 189 -6.15 20.26 14.90
C ASP A 189 -5.82 21.52 14.10
N ASN A 190 -5.68 21.38 12.78
CA ASN A 190 -5.43 22.50 11.86
C ASN A 190 -6.72 23.03 11.18
N GLY A 191 -7.90 22.53 11.54
CA GLY A 191 -9.18 22.96 10.97
C GLY A 191 -9.39 22.57 9.49
N LEU A 192 -8.63 21.60 8.99
CA LEU A 192 -8.67 21.17 7.59
C LEU A 192 -9.57 19.95 7.35
N TYR A 193 -9.90 19.20 8.40
CA TYR A 193 -10.57 17.90 8.32
C TYR A 193 -11.91 17.95 7.58
N GLU A 194 -12.77 18.95 7.90
CA GLU A 194 -14.12 19.01 7.33
C GLU A 194 -14.09 19.27 5.82
N ASN A 195 -13.12 20.05 5.34
CA ASN A 195 -12.96 20.40 3.93
C ASN A 195 -11.93 19.52 3.20
N THR A 196 -11.60 18.35 3.73
CA THR A 196 -10.67 17.40 3.10
C THR A 196 -11.41 16.12 2.73
N ILE A 197 -11.30 15.70 1.48
CA ILE A 197 -11.66 14.35 1.03
C ILE A 197 -10.53 13.43 1.47
N ILE A 198 -10.86 12.36 2.19
CA ILE A 198 -9.90 11.35 2.65
C ILE A 198 -10.24 10.02 2.01
N ILE A 199 -9.28 9.41 1.33
CA ILE A 199 -9.42 8.09 0.74
C ILE A 199 -8.37 7.18 1.35
N PHE A 200 -8.80 6.04 1.89
CA PHE A 200 -7.96 4.97 2.36
C PHE A 200 -8.25 3.72 1.52
N ALA A 201 -7.21 3.13 0.94
CA ALA A 201 -7.32 1.93 0.12
C ALA A 201 -6.11 1.02 0.30
N GLY A 202 -6.32 -0.29 0.12
CA GLY A 202 -5.24 -1.24 -0.13
C GLY A 202 -5.04 -1.40 -1.64
N ASP A 203 -3.80 -1.66 -2.09
CA ASP A 203 -3.49 -1.93 -3.49
C ASP A 203 -3.82 -3.37 -3.87
N ASN A 204 -3.57 -4.31 -2.97
CA ASN A 204 -3.94 -5.72 -3.02
C ASN A 204 -4.01 -6.29 -1.61
N GLY A 205 -4.66 -7.44 -1.47
CA GLY A 205 -4.63 -8.22 -0.24
C GLY A 205 -3.46 -9.20 -0.19
N LEU A 206 -3.52 -10.15 0.74
CA LEU A 206 -2.49 -11.15 0.96
C LEU A 206 -3.09 -12.42 1.55
N ALA A 207 -2.70 -13.59 1.06
CA ALA A 207 -2.93 -14.83 1.77
C ALA A 207 -2.02 -14.90 3.01
N VAL A 208 -2.52 -15.46 4.07
CA VAL A 208 -1.71 -15.87 5.22
C VAL A 208 -2.26 -17.20 5.71
N GLY A 209 -2.06 -18.25 4.90
CA GLY A 209 -2.57 -19.59 5.14
C GLY A 209 -3.90 -19.94 4.45
N GLN A 210 -4.62 -18.94 3.89
CA GLN A 210 -5.82 -19.19 3.11
C GLN A 210 -5.48 -20.05 1.88
N HIS A 211 -6.26 -21.08 1.63
CA HIS A 211 -6.07 -22.02 0.51
C HIS A 211 -4.66 -22.65 0.42
N GLY A 212 -3.91 -22.67 1.54
CA GLY A 212 -2.51 -23.14 1.55
C GLY A 212 -1.50 -22.15 0.96
N LEU A 213 -1.89 -20.89 0.72
CA LEU A 213 -1.09 -19.84 0.12
C LEU A 213 -0.57 -18.84 1.16
N MET A 214 0.50 -18.11 0.82
CA MET A 214 1.08 -17.02 1.59
C MET A 214 1.10 -15.71 0.81
N GLY A 215 1.09 -15.77 -0.49
CA GLY A 215 1.21 -14.66 -1.42
C GLY A 215 -0.12 -14.08 -1.89
N LYS A 216 -0.05 -13.27 -2.91
CA LYS A 216 -1.15 -12.50 -3.51
C LYS A 216 -1.33 -12.75 -5.00
N GLN A 217 -0.47 -13.58 -5.59
CA GLN A 217 -0.42 -13.88 -7.02
C GLN A 217 -1.53 -14.86 -7.42
N ASN A 218 -2.77 -14.46 -7.18
CA ASN A 218 -3.96 -15.24 -7.44
C ASN A 218 -5.19 -14.33 -7.46
N VAL A 219 -6.36 -14.87 -7.82
CA VAL A 219 -7.63 -14.14 -7.91
C VAL A 219 -8.61 -14.49 -6.79
N TYR A 220 -8.12 -15.09 -5.69
CA TYR A 220 -8.95 -15.32 -4.52
C TYR A 220 -9.28 -14.01 -3.78
N GLU A 221 -10.38 -14.02 -3.03
CA GLU A 221 -10.87 -12.87 -2.28
C GLU A 221 -9.80 -12.23 -1.38
N HIS A 222 -8.93 -13.04 -0.76
CA HIS A 222 -7.84 -12.51 0.07
C HIS A 222 -6.80 -11.68 -0.70
N SER A 223 -6.74 -11.81 -2.02
CA SER A 223 -5.83 -11.03 -2.88
C SER A 223 -6.51 -9.85 -3.53
N VAL A 224 -7.77 -9.99 -3.95
CA VAL A 224 -8.49 -8.99 -4.73
C VAL A 224 -9.46 -8.14 -3.91
N GLY A 225 -9.97 -8.68 -2.77
CA GLY A 225 -10.85 -7.97 -1.86
C GLY A 225 -10.06 -7.06 -0.91
N VAL A 226 -9.97 -5.77 -1.24
CA VAL A 226 -9.23 -4.77 -0.47
C VAL A 226 -10.16 -3.75 0.18
N PRO A 227 -9.76 -3.14 1.31
CA PRO A 227 -10.52 -2.06 1.90
C PRO A 227 -10.50 -0.83 0.98
N LEU A 228 -11.66 -0.20 0.82
CA LEU A 228 -11.80 1.14 0.27
C LEU A 228 -12.72 1.95 1.17
N MET A 229 -12.22 3.05 1.71
CA MET A 229 -12.98 3.98 2.54
C MET A 229 -12.84 5.39 1.99
N ILE A 230 -13.97 6.09 1.86
CA ILE A 230 -14.00 7.46 1.36
C ILE A 230 -14.75 8.33 2.36
N LYS A 231 -14.07 9.35 2.90
CA LYS A 231 -14.68 10.45 3.63
C LYS A 231 -14.78 11.62 2.67
N ALA A 232 -16.00 11.95 2.26
CA ALA A 232 -16.31 13.17 1.52
C ALA A 232 -16.79 14.27 2.48
N ALA A 233 -16.93 15.50 2.01
CA ALA A 233 -17.50 16.56 2.82
C ALA A 233 -18.96 16.24 3.22
N ALA A 234 -19.23 16.27 4.50
CA ALA A 234 -20.53 16.33 5.21
C ALA A 234 -21.68 15.35 4.86
N GLN A 235 -21.74 14.69 3.71
CA GLN A 235 -22.99 14.04 3.26
C GLN A 235 -23.06 12.51 3.40
N HIS A 236 -21.94 11.79 3.59
CA HIS A 236 -21.90 10.34 3.49
C HIS A 236 -21.18 9.67 4.67
N THR A 237 -21.57 9.96 5.89
CA THR A 237 -20.90 9.39 7.07
C THR A 237 -21.49 8.04 7.47
N GLY A 238 -20.61 7.04 7.67
CA GLY A 238 -20.94 5.76 8.29
C GLY A 238 -21.73 4.79 7.41
N LYS A 239 -21.88 5.05 6.13
CA LYS A 239 -22.51 4.11 5.18
C LYS A 239 -21.55 3.00 4.78
N LYS A 240 -22.07 1.81 4.57
CA LYS A 240 -21.39 0.68 3.92
C LYS A 240 -22.21 0.28 2.71
N THR A 241 -21.53 0.00 1.60
CA THR A 241 -22.12 -0.58 0.41
C THR A 241 -21.46 -1.91 0.10
N ALA A 242 -22.19 -2.82 -0.53
CA ALA A 242 -21.69 -4.07 -1.08
C ALA A 242 -21.42 -3.96 -2.60
N ASP A 243 -21.49 -2.75 -3.14
CA ASP A 243 -21.32 -2.51 -4.57
C ASP A 243 -19.90 -2.85 -5.01
N LEU A 244 -19.82 -3.45 -6.19
CA LEU A 244 -18.55 -3.85 -6.76
C LEU A 244 -17.81 -2.64 -7.33
N CYS A 245 -16.52 -2.52 -6.99
CA CYS A 245 -15.68 -1.42 -7.46
C CYS A 245 -14.24 -1.88 -7.74
N TYR A 246 -13.55 -1.11 -8.57
CA TYR A 246 -12.11 -1.21 -8.79
C TYR A 246 -11.39 0.01 -8.20
N LEU A 247 -10.09 -0.13 -7.93
CA LEU A 247 -9.27 1.03 -7.53
C LEU A 247 -9.16 2.10 -8.62
N ILE A 248 -9.30 1.73 -9.90
CA ILE A 248 -9.34 2.70 -11.01
C ILE A 248 -10.57 3.62 -10.95
N ASP A 249 -11.60 3.25 -10.19
CA ASP A 249 -12.81 4.06 -10.00
C ASP A 249 -12.59 5.25 -9.06
N VAL A 250 -11.52 5.22 -8.27
CA VAL A 250 -11.18 6.29 -7.33
C VAL A 250 -10.95 7.61 -8.05
N PHE A 251 -10.24 7.60 -9.17
CA PHE A 251 -9.92 8.81 -9.91
C PHE A 251 -11.16 9.51 -10.47
N PRO A 252 -12.04 8.85 -11.26
CA PRO A 252 -13.27 9.50 -11.73
C PRO A 252 -14.21 9.87 -10.58
N THR A 253 -14.23 9.14 -9.47
CA THR A 253 -14.99 9.51 -8.28
C THR A 253 -14.50 10.84 -7.70
N LEU A 254 -13.19 11.03 -7.60
CA LEU A 254 -12.61 12.31 -7.17
C LEU A 254 -12.94 13.43 -8.14
N CYS A 255 -12.87 13.18 -9.44
CA CYS A 255 -13.24 14.18 -10.44
C CYS A 255 -14.67 14.66 -10.22
N ASP A 256 -15.63 13.73 -10.06
CA ASP A 256 -17.04 14.07 -9.81
C ASP A 256 -17.24 14.84 -8.51
N MET A 257 -16.61 14.39 -7.41
CA MET A 257 -16.68 15.08 -6.11
C MET A 257 -16.13 16.52 -6.18
N LEU A 258 -15.16 16.76 -7.05
CA LEU A 258 -14.52 18.06 -7.25
C LEU A 258 -15.10 18.85 -8.43
N GLN A 259 -16.13 18.32 -9.09
CA GLN A 259 -16.76 18.89 -10.29
C GLN A 259 -15.74 19.15 -11.42
N LEU A 260 -14.80 18.25 -11.59
CA LEU A 260 -13.79 18.25 -12.64
C LEU A 260 -14.21 17.30 -13.78
N PRO A 261 -13.89 17.64 -15.03
CA PRO A 261 -14.17 16.74 -16.15
C PRO A 261 -13.32 15.48 -16.05
N VAL A 262 -13.92 14.31 -16.26
CA VAL A 262 -13.21 13.03 -16.36
C VAL A 262 -12.62 12.91 -17.77
N PRO A 263 -11.31 12.71 -17.92
CA PRO A 263 -10.70 12.50 -19.23
C PRO A 263 -11.25 11.24 -19.94
N GLN A 264 -11.38 11.29 -21.27
CA GLN A 264 -11.88 10.15 -22.06
C GLN A 264 -11.01 8.90 -21.99
N SER A 265 -9.73 9.04 -21.61
CA SER A 265 -8.79 7.92 -21.46
C SER A 265 -8.96 7.15 -20.14
N VAL A 266 -9.92 7.51 -19.30
CA VAL A 266 -10.17 6.87 -18.01
C VAL A 266 -11.19 5.76 -18.17
N ASP A 267 -10.81 4.53 -17.84
CA ASP A 267 -11.68 3.34 -17.91
C ASP A 267 -12.52 3.15 -16.62
N GLY A 268 -12.16 3.81 -15.52
CA GLY A 268 -12.90 3.75 -14.26
C GLY A 268 -14.26 4.44 -14.34
N ILE A 269 -15.15 4.05 -13.45
CA ILE A 269 -16.50 4.60 -13.31
C ILE A 269 -16.61 5.29 -11.94
N SER A 270 -17.19 6.49 -11.88
CA SER A 270 -17.42 7.18 -10.62
C SER A 270 -18.34 6.40 -9.68
N LEU A 271 -17.90 6.24 -8.42
CA LEU A 271 -18.66 5.58 -7.36
C LEU A 271 -19.68 6.50 -6.68
N LEU A 272 -19.86 7.73 -7.15
CA LEU A 272 -20.73 8.71 -6.49
C LEU A 272 -22.19 8.23 -6.41
N SER A 273 -22.67 7.53 -7.43
CA SER A 273 -24.00 6.89 -7.44
C SER A 273 -24.14 5.88 -6.29
N SER A 274 -23.17 4.97 -6.11
CA SER A 274 -23.15 3.99 -5.02
C SER A 274 -23.05 4.68 -3.66
N LEU A 275 -22.21 5.70 -3.51
CA LEU A 275 -22.08 6.48 -2.27
C LEU A 275 -23.38 7.21 -1.90
N ASP A 276 -24.16 7.65 -2.88
CA ASP A 276 -25.48 8.25 -2.67
C ASP A 276 -26.56 7.21 -2.34
N GLY A 277 -26.27 5.91 -2.44
CA GLY A 277 -27.23 4.83 -2.23
C GLY A 277 -28.23 4.67 -3.37
N LYS A 278 -27.82 5.04 -4.57
CA LYS A 278 -28.53 4.80 -5.83
C LYS A 278 -28.10 3.45 -6.43
N GLU A 279 -28.29 3.30 -7.72
CA GLU A 279 -27.93 2.06 -8.43
C GLU A 279 -26.43 1.75 -8.35
N PRO A 280 -26.04 0.46 -8.21
CA PRO A 280 -24.65 0.05 -8.29
C PRO A 280 -24.05 0.38 -9.66
N VAL A 281 -22.76 0.67 -9.69
CA VAL A 281 -22.07 1.09 -10.93
C VAL A 281 -21.75 -0.09 -11.84
N ARG A 282 -21.79 -1.33 -11.32
CA ARG A 282 -21.59 -2.57 -12.08
C ARG A 282 -22.10 -3.80 -11.35
N ASP A 283 -22.43 -4.84 -12.12
CA ASP A 283 -22.95 -6.11 -11.62
C ASP A 283 -21.88 -7.19 -11.46
N TYR A 284 -20.70 -7.00 -12.07
CA TYR A 284 -19.60 -7.96 -12.03
C TYR A 284 -18.23 -7.26 -12.09
N LEU A 285 -17.20 -7.96 -11.62
CA LEU A 285 -15.80 -7.60 -11.76
C LEU A 285 -15.08 -8.65 -12.58
N TYR A 286 -14.16 -8.21 -13.43
CA TYR A 286 -13.25 -9.08 -14.15
C TYR A 286 -11.85 -8.95 -13.56
N TYR A 287 -11.26 -10.08 -13.20
CA TYR A 287 -9.89 -10.18 -12.73
C TYR A 287 -9.08 -11.02 -13.69
N SER A 288 -7.85 -10.58 -13.96
CA SER A 288 -6.87 -11.36 -14.70
C SER A 288 -5.55 -11.28 -13.96
N TYR A 289 -4.97 -12.43 -13.65
CA TYR A 289 -3.61 -12.54 -13.20
C TYR A 289 -2.84 -13.40 -14.20
N MET A 290 -1.80 -12.83 -14.80
CA MET A 290 -0.90 -13.56 -15.69
C MET A 290 0.39 -13.84 -14.93
N ALA A 291 0.64 -15.11 -14.61
CA ALA A 291 1.91 -15.54 -14.06
C ALA A 291 3.02 -15.24 -15.09
N VAL A 292 3.93 -14.35 -14.74
CA VAL A 292 5.14 -14.12 -15.53
C VAL A 292 6.23 -15.05 -14.98
N SER A 293 6.09 -16.32 -15.27
CA SER A 293 7.21 -17.24 -15.21
C SER A 293 8.07 -17.02 -16.46
N TYR A 294 9.39 -16.91 -16.32
CA TYR A 294 10.34 -16.85 -17.44
C TYR A 294 10.43 -18.15 -18.27
N THR A 295 9.42 -18.97 -18.23
CA THR A 295 9.23 -20.07 -19.16
C THR A 295 8.40 -19.55 -20.32
N HIS A 296 8.94 -19.61 -21.51
CA HIS A 296 8.25 -19.30 -22.76
C HIS A 296 6.92 -20.03 -22.82
N LEU A 297 5.81 -19.36 -22.52
CA LEU A 297 4.48 -19.81 -22.88
C LEU A 297 4.35 -19.56 -24.39
N THR A 298 4.66 -20.57 -25.19
CA THR A 298 4.15 -20.65 -26.54
C THR A 298 2.64 -20.82 -26.42
N LEU A 299 1.87 -19.78 -26.71
CA LEU A 299 0.43 -19.91 -26.94
C LEU A 299 0.25 -20.98 -28.02
N PRO A 300 -0.67 -21.97 -27.85
CA PRO A 300 -1.00 -22.85 -28.93
C PRO A 300 -1.54 -21.99 -30.08
N THR A 301 -0.86 -22.03 -31.21
CA THR A 301 -1.40 -21.51 -32.46
C THR A 301 -2.60 -22.39 -32.78
N SER A 302 -3.78 -21.81 -32.74
CA SER A 302 -4.99 -22.43 -33.29
C SER A 302 -4.76 -22.57 -34.81
N ASP A 303 -4.63 -23.80 -35.28
CA ASP A 303 -4.87 -24.14 -36.67
C ASP A 303 -6.34 -23.96 -37.04
#